data_d4bcecccef75ecba8fb8db2e38aed505
#
_entry.id   d4bcecccef75ecba8fb8db2e38aed505
#
_cell.length_a   1.000
_cell.length_b   1.000
_cell.length_c   1.000
_cell.angle_alpha   90.00
_cell.angle_beta   90.00
_cell.angle_gamma   90.00
#
_symmetry.space_group_name_H-M   'P 1'
#
loop_
_entity.id
_entity.type
_entity.pdbx_description
1 polymer ?
#
loop_
_entity_poly.entity_id
_entity_poly.type
_entity_poly.pdbx_seq_one_letter_code
_entity_poly.pdbx_strand_id
1 'polypeptide(L)'
;TIVGDGESEEGQVWEALMFAARHDLDNLCIVFDYNGLQIDGPIADIVNPAPYEGKLASFGFHVITIDAHDLDQIGNAFAEAKAVKGKPTAIIANSVKGKGVSFMEGQVKWHGSAPNDAQYEQAVAEIKAQMSGGKNHGFQAWR
;
A
#
# COMPACT_ATOMS: atom_id res chain seq x y z
N THR A 1 -3.72 4.92 -8.87
CA THR A 1 -4.79 4.38 -8.01
C THR A 1 -4.20 3.52 -6.91
N ILE A 2 -4.95 3.32 -5.83
CA ILE A 2 -4.58 2.44 -4.71
C ILE A 2 -5.65 1.36 -4.60
N VAL A 3 -5.23 0.14 -4.34
CA VAL A 3 -6.08 -1.05 -4.15
C VAL A 3 -5.63 -1.77 -2.89
N GLY A 4 -6.54 -2.03 -1.96
CA GLY A 4 -6.24 -2.84 -0.77
C GLY A 4 -6.23 -4.33 -1.07
N ASP A 5 -5.72 -5.13 -0.13
CA ASP A 5 -5.64 -6.61 -0.28
C ASP A 5 -7.02 -7.21 -0.55
N GLY A 6 -8.00 -6.94 0.32
CA GLY A 6 -9.37 -7.46 0.15
C GLY A 6 -10.04 -6.94 -1.12
N GLU A 7 -9.81 -5.68 -1.49
CA GLU A 7 -10.30 -5.10 -2.75
C GLU A 7 -9.69 -5.82 -3.96
N SER A 8 -8.45 -6.27 -3.87
CA SER A 8 -7.79 -7.02 -4.94
C SER A 8 -8.33 -8.44 -5.14
N GLU A 9 -9.21 -8.92 -4.27
CA GLU A 9 -9.93 -10.19 -4.45
C GLU A 9 -11.09 -10.07 -5.46
N GLU A 10 -11.48 -8.83 -5.79
CA GLU A 10 -12.53 -8.56 -6.78
C GLU A 10 -12.05 -8.86 -8.21
N GLY A 11 -12.83 -9.66 -8.96
CA GLY A 11 -12.49 -10.06 -10.33
C GLY A 11 -12.27 -8.89 -11.28
N GLN A 12 -13.04 -7.79 -11.10
CA GLN A 12 -12.91 -6.58 -11.93
C GLN A 12 -11.52 -5.92 -11.84
N VAL A 13 -10.80 -6.08 -10.72
CA VAL A 13 -9.43 -5.58 -10.59
C VAL A 13 -8.52 -6.30 -11.58
N TRP A 14 -8.61 -7.64 -11.63
CA TRP A 14 -7.79 -8.46 -12.55
C TRP A 14 -8.14 -8.24 -14.02
N GLU A 15 -9.44 -8.04 -14.32
CA GLU A 15 -9.88 -7.67 -15.67
C GLU A 15 -9.30 -6.32 -16.09
N ALA A 16 -9.33 -5.32 -15.20
CA ALA A 16 -8.74 -4.00 -15.45
C ALA A 16 -7.21 -4.07 -15.65
N LEU A 17 -6.52 -4.92 -14.87
CA LEU A 17 -5.07 -5.14 -15.02
C LEU A 17 -4.74 -5.74 -16.40
N MET A 18 -5.47 -6.76 -16.84
CA MET A 18 -5.27 -7.35 -18.18
C MET A 18 -5.52 -6.30 -19.28
N PHE A 19 -6.56 -5.49 -19.14
CA PHE A 19 -6.85 -4.40 -20.07
C PHE A 19 -5.72 -3.37 -20.11
N ALA A 20 -5.26 -2.92 -18.96
CA ALA A 20 -4.18 -1.93 -18.85
C ALA A 20 -2.88 -2.41 -19.50
N ALA A 21 -2.51 -3.66 -19.26
CA ALA A 21 -1.33 -4.27 -19.89
C ALA A 21 -1.50 -4.39 -21.41
N ARG A 22 -2.68 -4.82 -21.89
CA ARG A 22 -2.95 -4.98 -23.34
C ARG A 22 -2.88 -3.66 -24.10
N HIS A 23 -3.19 -2.54 -23.44
CA HIS A 23 -3.22 -1.21 -24.02
C HIS A 23 -1.98 -0.36 -23.70
N ASP A 24 -0.94 -0.98 -23.12
CA ASP A 24 0.35 -0.34 -22.81
C ASP A 24 0.17 0.97 -22.02
N LEU A 25 -0.72 0.97 -21.00
CA LEU A 25 -1.05 2.17 -20.22
C LEU A 25 0.13 2.59 -19.33
N ASP A 26 1.18 3.12 -19.92
CA ASP A 26 2.41 3.50 -19.23
C ASP A 26 2.27 4.74 -18.31
N ASN A 27 1.13 5.38 -18.35
CA ASN A 27 0.72 6.44 -17.42
C ASN A 27 -0.09 5.92 -16.22
N LEU A 28 -0.38 4.60 -16.16
CA LEU A 28 -1.03 3.98 -15.02
C LEU A 28 0.01 3.47 -14.02
N CYS A 29 -0.12 3.95 -12.78
CA CYS A 29 0.56 3.39 -11.62
C CYS A 29 -0.52 2.90 -10.62
N ILE A 30 -0.52 1.61 -10.33
CA ILE A 30 -1.38 1.00 -9.31
C ILE A 30 -0.55 0.62 -8.09
N VAL A 31 -1.01 1.02 -6.91
CA VAL A 31 -0.38 0.68 -5.63
C VAL A 31 -1.25 -0.34 -4.92
N PHE A 32 -0.70 -1.49 -4.60
CA PHE A 32 -1.33 -2.48 -3.74
C PHE A 32 -0.93 -2.20 -2.29
N ASP A 33 -1.88 -1.77 -1.45
CA ASP A 33 -1.67 -1.65 -0.01
C ASP A 33 -1.73 -3.06 0.61
N TYR A 34 -0.56 -3.71 0.62
CA TYR A 34 -0.41 -5.09 1.05
C TYR A 34 -0.10 -5.14 2.55
N ASN A 35 -1.16 -5.15 3.37
CA ASN A 35 -1.07 -5.22 4.83
C ASN A 35 -1.49 -6.58 5.40
N GLY A 36 -1.94 -7.51 4.55
CA GLY A 36 -2.32 -8.87 4.92
C GLY A 36 -3.67 -9.00 5.60
N LEU A 37 -4.45 -7.92 5.72
CA LEU A 37 -5.71 -7.88 6.45
C LEU A 37 -6.85 -7.29 5.62
N GLN A 38 -8.04 -7.85 5.78
CA GLN A 38 -9.28 -7.29 5.29
C GLN A 38 -10.36 -7.29 6.38
N ILE A 39 -11.59 -6.89 6.05
CA ILE A 39 -12.71 -6.77 7.01
C ILE A 39 -12.92 -8.06 7.81
N ASP A 40 -12.85 -9.21 7.15
CA ASP A 40 -13.19 -10.51 7.73
C ASP A 40 -11.98 -11.20 8.40
N GLY A 41 -10.78 -10.64 8.32
CA GLY A 41 -9.57 -11.22 8.94
C GLY A 41 -8.32 -11.18 8.05
N PRO A 42 -7.36 -12.09 8.31
CA PRO A 42 -6.19 -12.24 7.46
C PRO A 42 -6.58 -12.69 6.05
N ILE A 43 -6.03 -12.05 5.01
CA ILE A 43 -6.34 -12.43 3.62
C ILE A 43 -5.96 -13.88 3.32
N ALA A 44 -4.93 -14.41 3.99
CA ALA A 44 -4.48 -15.78 3.82
C ALA A 44 -5.56 -16.82 4.17
N ASP A 45 -6.50 -16.47 5.05
CA ASP A 45 -7.57 -17.35 5.53
C ASP A 45 -8.85 -17.20 4.70
N ILE A 46 -8.89 -16.26 3.74
CA ILE A 46 -10.10 -15.94 2.96
C ILE A 46 -9.91 -16.34 1.50
N VAL A 47 -9.38 -15.47 0.63
CA VAL A 47 -9.13 -15.79 -0.79
C VAL A 47 -7.63 -15.85 -1.10
N ASN A 48 -6.83 -15.05 -0.42
CA ASN A 48 -5.38 -14.94 -0.57
C ASN A 48 -4.92 -14.65 -2.01
N PRO A 49 -5.04 -13.43 -2.49
CA PRO A 49 -4.61 -13.06 -3.84
C PRO A 49 -3.08 -13.02 -4.02
N ALA A 50 -2.30 -13.11 -2.93
CA ALA A 50 -0.82 -13.20 -3.00
C ALA A 50 -0.36 -14.57 -3.59
N PRO A 51 0.89 -14.65 -4.12
CA PRO A 51 1.84 -13.56 -4.32
C PRO A 51 1.45 -12.66 -5.50
N TYR A 52 1.61 -11.37 -5.33
CA TYR A 52 1.26 -10.39 -6.36
C TYR A 52 2.32 -10.28 -7.46
N GLU A 53 3.62 -10.34 -7.09
CA GLU A 53 4.75 -10.08 -7.97
C GLU A 53 4.68 -10.91 -9.26
N GLY A 54 4.59 -12.23 -9.11
CA GLY A 54 4.54 -13.15 -10.25
C GLY A 54 3.29 -12.97 -11.11
N LYS A 55 2.14 -12.73 -10.49
CA LYS A 55 0.86 -12.51 -11.19
C LYS A 55 0.90 -11.24 -12.03
N LEU A 56 1.31 -10.11 -11.44
CA LEU A 56 1.39 -8.82 -12.10
C LEU A 56 2.46 -8.80 -13.20
N ALA A 57 3.61 -9.41 -12.95
CA ALA A 57 4.65 -9.56 -13.96
C ALA A 57 4.18 -10.41 -15.15
N SER A 58 3.41 -11.49 -14.91
CA SER A 58 2.86 -12.33 -15.98
C SER A 58 1.80 -11.60 -16.83
N PHE A 59 1.14 -10.58 -16.28
CA PHE A 59 0.24 -9.71 -17.05
C PHE A 59 0.98 -8.65 -17.88
N GLY A 60 2.29 -8.47 -17.66
CA GLY A 60 3.10 -7.51 -18.39
C GLY A 60 3.36 -6.20 -17.65
N PHE A 61 3.04 -6.11 -16.38
CA PHE A 61 3.36 -4.94 -15.56
C PHE A 61 4.86 -4.85 -15.25
N HIS A 62 5.35 -3.62 -15.13
CA HIS A 62 6.55 -3.35 -14.36
C HIS A 62 6.21 -3.40 -12.87
N VAL A 63 6.91 -4.24 -12.10
CA VAL A 63 6.56 -4.51 -10.69
C VAL A 63 7.66 -4.02 -9.78
N ILE A 64 7.29 -3.24 -8.76
CA ILE A 64 8.18 -2.70 -7.73
C ILE A 64 7.62 -3.12 -6.37
N THR A 65 8.46 -3.68 -5.50
CA THR A 65 8.07 -4.01 -4.12
C THR A 65 8.80 -3.11 -3.15
N ILE A 66 8.07 -2.49 -2.21
CA ILE A 66 8.58 -1.53 -1.24
C ILE A 66 8.09 -1.82 0.18
N ASP A 67 8.81 -1.26 1.16
CA ASP A 67 8.26 -0.99 2.49
C ASP A 67 7.44 0.30 2.42
N ALA A 68 6.13 0.22 2.68
CA ALA A 68 5.21 1.35 2.66
C ALA A 68 5.43 2.37 3.80
N HIS A 69 6.31 2.08 4.74
CA HIS A 69 6.68 2.98 5.83
C HIS A 69 8.05 3.65 5.62
N ASP A 70 8.73 3.37 4.51
CA ASP A 70 9.97 4.00 4.09
C ASP A 70 9.69 5.05 3.00
N LEU A 71 9.78 6.33 3.38
CA LEU A 71 9.49 7.45 2.48
C LEU A 71 10.45 7.54 1.29
N ASP A 72 11.70 7.13 1.45
CA ASP A 72 12.69 7.12 0.38
C ASP A 72 12.35 6.02 -0.64
N GLN A 73 11.96 4.83 -0.19
CA GLN A 73 11.49 3.77 -1.08
C GLN A 73 10.22 4.19 -1.84
N ILE A 74 9.27 4.83 -1.17
CA ILE A 74 8.06 5.36 -1.81
C ILE A 74 8.44 6.37 -2.90
N GLY A 75 9.29 7.35 -2.58
CA GLY A 75 9.72 8.37 -3.52
C GLY A 75 10.42 7.79 -4.74
N ASN A 76 11.35 6.85 -4.52
CA ASN A 76 12.09 6.17 -5.57
C ASN A 76 11.17 5.32 -6.46
N ALA A 77 10.21 4.58 -5.88
CA ALA A 77 9.26 3.77 -6.63
C ALA A 77 8.38 4.62 -7.58
N PHE A 78 7.90 5.78 -7.12
CA PHE A 78 7.15 6.69 -8.00
C PHE A 78 8.02 7.35 -9.06
N ALA A 79 9.29 7.65 -8.76
CA ALA A 79 10.22 8.17 -9.76
C ALA A 79 10.51 7.12 -10.85
N GLU A 80 10.71 5.86 -10.44
CA GLU A 80 10.90 4.72 -11.34
C GLU A 80 9.65 4.50 -12.20
N ALA A 81 8.46 4.46 -11.60
CA ALA A 81 7.19 4.29 -12.31
C ALA A 81 6.97 5.34 -13.41
N LYS A 82 7.35 6.60 -13.17
CA LYS A 82 7.27 7.67 -14.18
C LYS A 82 8.22 7.47 -15.36
N ALA A 83 9.35 6.81 -15.13
CA ALA A 83 10.36 6.56 -16.16
C ALA A 83 10.01 5.36 -17.05
N VAL A 84 9.21 4.42 -16.57
CA VAL A 84 8.76 3.23 -17.32
C VAL A 84 7.88 3.66 -18.50
N LYS A 85 8.13 3.07 -19.69
CA LYS A 85 7.37 3.31 -20.89
C LYS A 85 6.91 2.01 -21.54
N GLY A 86 5.76 2.08 -22.21
CA GLY A 86 5.18 0.97 -22.96
C GLY A 86 4.59 -0.14 -22.08
N LYS A 87 4.41 0.08 -20.78
CA LYS A 87 3.71 -0.84 -19.88
C LYS A 87 3.28 -0.13 -18.59
N PRO A 88 2.19 -0.55 -17.96
CA PRO A 88 1.78 -0.03 -16.65
C PRO A 88 2.73 -0.49 -15.53
N THR A 89 2.73 0.26 -14.43
CA THR A 89 3.53 -0.07 -13.24
C THR A 89 2.62 -0.46 -12.08
N ALA A 90 3.00 -1.51 -11.36
CA ALA A 90 2.41 -1.92 -10.11
C ALA A 90 3.43 -1.79 -8.97
N ILE A 91 3.07 -1.10 -7.90
CA ILE A 91 3.86 -0.99 -6.67
C ILE A 91 3.19 -1.86 -5.60
N ILE A 92 3.89 -2.86 -5.11
CA ILE A 92 3.46 -3.68 -3.97
C ILE A 92 4.03 -3.04 -2.72
N ALA A 93 3.17 -2.38 -1.97
CA ALA A 93 3.52 -1.61 -0.79
C ALA A 93 3.26 -2.46 0.45
N ASN A 94 4.29 -3.15 0.96
CA ASN A 94 4.19 -3.91 2.20
C ASN A 94 3.96 -2.95 3.37
N SER A 95 2.81 -3.02 4.00
CA SER A 95 2.39 -2.12 5.05
C SER A 95 1.93 -2.84 6.32
N VAL A 96 1.82 -2.08 7.40
CA VAL A 96 1.21 -2.53 8.65
C VAL A 96 -0.02 -1.67 8.91
N LYS A 97 -1.19 -2.29 8.91
CA LYS A 97 -2.45 -1.60 9.22
C LYS A 97 -2.34 -0.91 10.59
N GLY A 98 -2.64 0.39 10.65
CA GLY A 98 -2.60 1.17 11.90
C GLY A 98 -1.19 1.51 12.39
N LYS A 99 -0.17 1.46 11.53
CA LYS A 99 1.24 1.74 11.85
C LYS A 99 1.42 3.03 12.63
N GLY A 100 2.19 2.94 13.72
CA GLY A 100 2.52 4.07 14.57
C GLY A 100 1.59 4.26 15.77
N VAL A 101 0.49 3.48 15.86
CA VAL A 101 -0.45 3.51 16.99
C VAL A 101 -0.57 2.13 17.60
N SER A 102 -0.04 1.94 18.81
CA SER A 102 0.17 0.63 19.43
C SER A 102 -1.08 -0.26 19.51
N PHE A 103 -2.23 0.33 19.79
CA PHE A 103 -3.50 -0.41 19.87
C PHE A 103 -4.20 -0.61 18.52
N MET A 104 -3.68 -0.04 17.44
CA MET A 104 -4.21 -0.17 16.07
C MET A 104 -3.39 -1.12 15.22
N GLU A 105 -2.09 -1.22 15.45
CA GLU A 105 -1.20 -2.03 14.60
C GLU A 105 -1.68 -3.47 14.47
N GLY A 106 -1.86 -3.92 13.23
CA GLY A 106 -2.27 -5.28 12.90
C GLY A 106 -3.69 -5.65 13.33
N GLN A 107 -4.55 -4.68 13.67
CA GLN A 107 -5.89 -4.96 14.18
C GLN A 107 -6.97 -4.70 13.13
N VAL A 108 -7.67 -5.77 12.72
CA VAL A 108 -8.77 -5.75 11.74
C VAL A 108 -9.88 -4.77 12.13
N LYS A 109 -10.22 -4.70 13.41
CA LYS A 109 -11.35 -3.87 13.91
C LYS A 109 -11.26 -2.39 13.53
N TRP A 110 -10.05 -1.89 13.27
CA TRP A 110 -9.82 -0.49 12.89
C TRP A 110 -10.04 -0.21 11.40
N HIS A 111 -10.49 -1.22 10.65
CA HIS A 111 -10.88 -1.02 9.26
C HIS A 111 -12.09 -0.09 9.12
N GLY A 112 -13.08 -0.22 10.01
CA GLY A 112 -14.33 0.54 9.95
C GLY A 112 -14.73 1.21 11.27
N SER A 113 -13.80 1.41 12.21
CA SER A 113 -14.10 1.99 13.53
C SER A 113 -13.30 3.28 13.74
N ALA A 114 -13.97 4.29 14.30
CA ALA A 114 -13.30 5.51 14.76
C ALA A 114 -12.80 5.33 16.20
N PRO A 115 -11.64 5.93 16.58
CA PRO A 115 -11.22 5.98 17.97
C PRO A 115 -12.17 6.87 18.79
N ASN A 116 -12.37 6.52 20.06
CA ASN A 116 -12.99 7.42 21.03
C ASN A 116 -11.97 8.48 21.50
N ASP A 117 -12.42 9.46 22.30
CA ASP A 117 -11.58 10.60 22.71
C ASP A 117 -10.30 10.15 23.43
N ALA A 118 -10.38 9.19 24.34
CA ALA A 118 -9.20 8.69 25.06
C ALA A 118 -8.21 7.97 24.14
N GLN A 119 -8.71 7.20 23.17
CA GLN A 119 -7.92 6.53 22.15
C GLN A 119 -7.30 7.54 21.17
N TYR A 120 -8.03 8.60 20.83
CA TYR A 120 -7.49 9.69 20.01
C TYR A 120 -6.31 10.37 20.71
N GLU A 121 -6.46 10.75 21.98
CA GLU A 121 -5.38 11.38 22.76
C GLU A 121 -4.15 10.47 22.85
N GLN A 122 -4.34 9.17 23.10
CA GLN A 122 -3.24 8.21 23.11
C GLN A 122 -2.56 8.12 21.75
N ALA A 123 -3.31 7.96 20.67
CA ALA A 123 -2.77 7.84 19.31
C ALA A 123 -1.93 9.07 18.92
N VAL A 124 -2.45 10.28 19.23
CA VAL A 124 -1.74 11.53 18.96
C VAL A 124 -0.45 11.62 19.79
N ALA A 125 -0.47 11.20 21.04
CA ALA A 125 0.71 11.19 21.90
C ALA A 125 1.79 10.24 21.35
N GLU A 126 1.42 9.02 20.94
CA GLU A 126 2.34 8.03 20.37
C GLU A 126 2.98 8.53 19.08
N ILE A 127 2.19 9.10 18.16
CA ILE A 127 2.70 9.65 16.89
C ILE A 127 3.65 10.82 17.15
N LYS A 128 3.30 11.75 18.04
CA LYS A 128 4.17 12.89 18.38
C LYS A 128 5.48 12.44 19.03
N ALA A 129 5.46 11.40 19.86
CA ALA A 129 6.68 10.85 20.46
C ALA A 129 7.65 10.29 19.40
N GLN A 130 7.13 9.61 18.37
CA GLN A 130 7.93 9.10 17.26
C GLN A 130 8.54 10.24 16.43
N MET A 131 7.79 11.31 16.17
CA MET A 131 8.30 12.49 15.46
C MET A 131 9.45 13.17 16.21
N SER A 132 9.41 13.17 17.55
CA SER A 132 10.43 13.80 18.38
C SER A 132 11.70 12.95 18.55
N GLY A 133 11.60 11.62 18.40
CA GLY A 133 12.70 10.66 18.52
C GLY A 133 13.40 10.33 17.19
N GLY A 134 12.79 10.65 16.07
CA GLY A 134 13.36 10.45 14.74
C GLY A 134 14.37 11.53 14.40
N LYS A 135 15.57 11.15 13.94
CA LYS A 135 16.48 12.07 13.27
C LYS A 135 15.70 12.72 12.12
N ASN A 136 15.66 14.05 12.08
CA ASN A 136 15.09 14.85 10.98
C ASN A 136 15.62 14.34 9.62
N HIS A 137 14.95 13.40 9.01
CA HIS A 137 15.05 13.20 7.58
C HIS A 137 14.32 14.39 6.96
N GLY A 138 15.11 15.36 6.50
CA GLY A 138 14.61 16.64 6.01
C GLY A 138 13.55 16.42 4.96
N PHE A 139 12.34 16.84 5.27
CA PHE A 139 11.23 16.91 4.34
C PHE A 139 11.62 17.93 3.27
N GLN A 140 12.25 17.51 2.18
CA GLN A 140 12.36 18.34 1.00
C GLN A 140 10.98 18.36 0.35
N ALA A 141 10.32 19.53 0.49
CA ALA A 141 9.04 19.75 -0.17
C ALA A 141 9.21 19.48 -1.68
N TRP A 142 8.46 18.53 -2.18
CA TRP A 142 8.36 18.27 -3.61
C TRP A 142 7.73 19.49 -4.29
N ARG A 143 8.52 20.23 -5.08
CA ARG A 143 8.06 21.32 -5.95
C ARG A 143 7.77 20.79 -7.34
#